data_91fd298ce5c5f0f68283dfa27c6f2c8a
#
_entry.id   91fd298ce5c5f0f68283dfa27c6f2c8a
#
_cell.length_a   1.000
_cell.length_b   1.000
_cell.length_c   1.000
_cell.angle_alpha   90.00
_cell.angle_beta   90.00
_cell.angle_gamma   90.00
#
_symmetry.space_group_name_H-M   'P 1'
#
loop_
_entity.id
_entity.type
_entity.pdbx_description
1 polymer ?
#
loop_
_entity_poly.entity_id
_entity_poly.type
_entity_poly.pdbx_seq_one_letter_code
_entity_poly.pdbx_strand_id
1 'polypeptide(L)'
;RISGELGIELYDIYGLTEIYGPGIGISCKENCGMHYWNDYIYLEIIDPVTGENLPDGEVGEIVITTLVKQGAPLIRYRTHDLSRIIPGTCACGSKFPRIDIIMGRTDDMMKIKGVNVFPSQIEEILSTFDEISSEYQIRISHLDGKDTMRIYVESTGDVDFADLSRRIAEQVKSRIGFTPIVKVV
;
A
#
# COMPACT_ATOMS: atom_id res chain seq x y z
N ARG A 1 -13.25 -10.36 0.88
CA ARG A 1 -14.24 -10.75 -0.13
C ARG A 1 -13.91 -12.14 -0.68
N ILE A 2 -12.76 -12.35 -1.35
CA ILE A 2 -12.38 -13.63 -1.98
C ILE A 2 -12.38 -14.80 -0.99
N SER A 3 -11.76 -14.66 0.19
CA SER A 3 -11.71 -15.75 1.16
C SER A 3 -13.08 -16.13 1.71
N GLY A 4 -13.97 -15.15 1.92
CA GLY A 4 -15.34 -15.38 2.37
C GLY A 4 -16.22 -16.04 1.31
N GLU A 5 -16.07 -15.66 0.04
CA GLU A 5 -16.86 -16.21 -1.06
C GLU A 5 -16.42 -17.62 -1.46
N LEU A 6 -15.11 -17.89 -1.38
CA LEU A 6 -14.55 -19.18 -1.80
C LEU A 6 -14.27 -20.15 -0.64
N GLY A 7 -14.41 -19.69 0.61
CA GLY A 7 -14.11 -20.51 1.80
C GLY A 7 -12.64 -20.94 1.90
N ILE A 8 -11.71 -20.12 1.39
CA ILE A 8 -10.27 -20.40 1.37
C ILE A 8 -9.50 -19.45 2.30
N GLU A 9 -8.37 -19.90 2.79
CA GLU A 9 -7.40 -19.04 3.47
C GLU A 9 -6.52 -18.35 2.43
N LEU A 10 -6.27 -17.04 2.62
CA LEU A 10 -5.39 -16.25 1.77
C LEU A 10 -4.11 -15.91 2.54
N TYR A 11 -2.98 -16.04 1.87
CA TYR A 11 -1.67 -15.69 2.40
C TYR A 11 -1.03 -14.66 1.48
N ASP A 12 -0.58 -13.54 2.07
CA ASP A 12 0.16 -12.53 1.35
C ASP A 12 1.60 -12.98 1.11
N ILE A 13 2.13 -12.59 -0.05
CA ILE A 13 3.51 -12.82 -0.43
C ILE A 13 4.13 -11.52 -0.90
N TYR A 14 5.31 -11.19 -0.40
CA TYR A 14 6.08 -10.03 -0.83
C TYR A 14 7.32 -10.48 -1.60
N GLY A 15 7.60 -9.81 -2.69
CA GLY A 15 8.78 -10.07 -3.52
C GLY A 15 8.96 -9.03 -4.61
N LEU A 16 10.19 -8.99 -5.15
CA LEU A 16 10.59 -8.10 -6.24
C LEU A 16 11.41 -8.90 -7.25
N THR A 17 11.16 -8.65 -8.52
CA THR A 17 11.90 -9.29 -9.63
C THR A 17 13.40 -9.03 -9.52
N GLU A 18 13.77 -7.84 -9.05
CA GLU A 18 15.16 -7.39 -8.91
C GLU A 18 15.93 -8.16 -7.82
N ILE A 19 15.24 -8.77 -6.87
CA ILE A 19 15.87 -9.45 -5.73
C ILE A 19 15.93 -10.96 -5.96
N TYR A 20 14.85 -11.67 -5.71
CA TYR A 20 14.77 -13.13 -5.87
C TYR A 20 13.42 -13.57 -6.49
N GLY A 21 12.69 -12.64 -7.10
CA GLY A 21 11.33 -12.90 -7.56
C GLY A 21 10.34 -12.98 -6.39
N PRO A 22 9.20 -13.66 -6.56
CA PRO A 22 8.19 -13.75 -5.53
C PRO A 22 8.70 -14.54 -4.32
N GLY A 23 8.38 -14.09 -3.10
CA GLY A 23 8.57 -14.86 -1.88
C GLY A 23 9.80 -14.53 -1.06
N ILE A 24 10.23 -13.28 -1.01
CA ILE A 24 11.18 -12.81 0.02
C ILE A 24 10.51 -12.66 1.40
N GLY A 25 9.19 -12.55 1.42
CA GLY A 25 8.36 -12.55 2.62
C GLY A 25 7.02 -13.23 2.37
N ILE A 26 6.46 -13.86 3.40
CA ILE A 26 5.15 -14.52 3.34
C ILE A 26 4.40 -14.40 4.67
N SER A 27 3.08 -14.18 4.61
CA SER A 27 2.24 -14.21 5.80
C SER A 27 2.10 -15.64 6.33
N CYS A 28 1.75 -15.76 7.60
CA CYS A 28 1.46 -17.04 8.23
C CYS A 28 -0.01 -17.11 8.66
N LYS A 29 -0.45 -18.25 9.18
CA LYS A 29 -1.82 -18.48 9.66
C LYS A 29 -2.33 -17.46 10.69
N GLU A 30 -1.43 -16.76 11.38
CA GLU A 30 -1.79 -15.73 12.37
C GLU A 30 -2.15 -14.38 11.70
N ASN A 31 -1.93 -14.21 10.40
CA ASN A 31 -2.22 -12.99 9.61
C ASN A 31 -1.76 -11.69 10.29
N CYS A 32 -0.57 -11.73 10.90
CA CYS A 32 0.02 -10.62 11.65
C CYS A 32 1.31 -10.11 11.01
N GLY A 33 1.25 -9.81 9.72
CA GLY A 33 2.37 -9.41 8.88
C GLY A 33 3.02 -10.55 8.13
N MET A 34 4.07 -10.24 7.38
CA MET A 34 4.80 -11.19 6.54
C MET A 34 6.18 -11.45 7.12
N HIS A 35 6.50 -12.74 7.37
CA HIS A 35 7.85 -13.16 7.72
C HIS A 35 8.76 -13.02 6.51
N TYR A 36 9.94 -12.43 6.68
CA TYR A 36 10.94 -12.32 5.62
C TYR A 36 12.22 -13.09 5.97
N TRP A 37 12.95 -13.51 4.94
CA TRP A 37 14.12 -14.37 5.04
C TRP A 37 15.38 -13.54 5.35
N ASN A 38 15.62 -13.25 6.63
CA ASN A 38 16.75 -12.43 7.08
C ASN A 38 18.13 -13.12 6.98
N ASP A 39 18.17 -14.35 6.54
CA ASP A 39 19.36 -15.08 6.13
C ASP A 39 19.71 -14.87 4.63
N TYR A 40 18.76 -14.42 3.83
CA TYR A 40 18.92 -14.10 2.41
C TYR A 40 19.04 -12.61 2.14
N ILE A 41 18.38 -11.80 2.96
CA ILE A 41 18.32 -10.35 2.80
C ILE A 41 18.53 -9.65 4.14
N TYR A 42 19.18 -8.50 4.10
CA TYR A 42 19.16 -7.54 5.18
C TYR A 42 18.16 -6.45 4.82
N LEU A 43 17.12 -6.29 5.66
CA LEU A 43 16.02 -5.37 5.43
C LEU A 43 16.10 -4.23 6.44
N GLU A 44 16.02 -3.01 5.93
CA GLU A 44 15.97 -1.76 6.70
C GLU A 44 14.66 -1.03 6.38
N ILE A 45 14.18 -0.26 7.33
CA ILE A 45 13.11 0.73 7.11
C ILE A 45 13.73 2.11 7.27
N ILE A 46 13.59 2.94 6.26
CA ILE A 46 14.17 4.29 6.27
C ILE A 46 13.10 5.38 6.11
N ASP A 47 13.40 6.56 6.62
CA ASP A 47 12.67 7.76 6.22
C ASP A 47 12.93 8.04 4.72
N PRO A 48 11.89 8.12 3.88
CA PRO A 48 12.07 8.26 2.42
C PRO A 48 12.69 9.61 2.01
N VAL A 49 12.66 10.63 2.90
CA VAL A 49 13.20 11.97 2.63
C VAL A 49 14.64 12.09 3.11
N THR A 50 14.91 11.71 4.38
CA THR A 50 16.25 11.85 4.97
C THR A 50 17.17 10.68 4.66
N GLY A 51 16.61 9.49 4.38
CA GLY A 51 17.37 8.25 4.18
C GLY A 51 17.89 7.64 5.46
N GLU A 52 17.52 8.18 6.63
CA GLU A 52 17.91 7.66 7.94
C GLU A 52 17.08 6.45 8.33
N ASN A 53 17.68 5.51 9.05
CA ASN A 53 16.99 4.32 9.53
C ASN A 53 15.97 4.71 10.60
N LEU A 54 14.77 4.13 10.50
CA LEU A 54 13.69 4.29 11.46
C LEU A 54 13.67 3.11 12.45
N PRO A 55 13.26 3.36 13.70
CA PRO A 55 13.08 2.29 14.66
C PRO A 55 11.93 1.34 14.29
N ASP A 56 11.98 0.11 14.81
CA ASP A 56 10.93 -0.89 14.61
C ASP A 56 9.56 -0.33 15.03
N GLY A 57 8.57 -0.60 14.20
CA GLY A 57 7.19 -0.11 14.38
C GLY A 57 6.87 1.20 13.66
N GLU A 58 7.87 1.96 13.24
CA GLU A 58 7.65 3.16 12.42
C GLU A 58 7.55 2.83 10.94
N VAL A 59 6.64 3.54 10.24
CA VAL A 59 6.40 3.35 8.81
C VAL A 59 7.43 4.14 8.01
N GLY A 60 8.09 3.45 7.08
CA GLY A 60 9.04 4.05 6.16
C GLY A 60 9.24 3.21 4.92
N GLU A 61 10.20 3.59 4.09
CA GLU A 61 10.53 2.90 2.85
C GLU A 61 11.39 1.66 3.14
N ILE A 62 11.02 0.54 2.52
CA ILE A 62 11.80 -0.70 2.59
C ILE A 62 13.07 -0.54 1.76
N VAL A 63 14.20 -0.84 2.39
CA VAL A 63 15.51 -0.92 1.75
C VAL A 63 16.07 -2.31 1.95
N ILE A 64 16.61 -2.91 0.88
CA ILE A 64 17.07 -4.30 0.91
C ILE A 64 18.51 -4.40 0.42
N THR A 65 19.31 -5.14 1.20
CA THR A 65 20.62 -5.62 0.79
C THR A 65 20.58 -7.14 0.63
N THR A 66 20.98 -7.64 -0.54
CA THR A 66 21.04 -9.10 -0.78
C THR A 66 22.31 -9.68 -0.20
N LEU A 67 22.19 -10.78 0.59
CA LEU A 67 23.32 -11.37 1.30
C LEU A 67 23.99 -12.51 0.52
N VAL A 68 23.22 -13.25 -0.26
CA VAL A 68 23.69 -14.47 -0.95
C VAL A 68 23.61 -14.41 -2.47
N LYS A 69 23.08 -13.31 -3.03
CA LYS A 69 22.91 -13.15 -4.48
C LYS A 69 24.25 -12.85 -5.15
N GLN A 70 24.72 -13.75 -6.02
CA GLN A 70 25.97 -13.61 -6.74
C GLN A 70 25.81 -12.84 -8.06
N GLY A 71 24.71 -13.11 -8.80
CA GLY A 71 24.37 -12.38 -10.01
C GLY A 71 23.61 -11.09 -9.68
N ALA A 72 24.16 -9.92 -10.05
CA ALA A 72 23.58 -8.61 -9.78
C ALA A 72 23.23 -8.40 -8.29
N PRO A 73 24.20 -8.44 -7.35
CA PRO A 73 23.95 -8.16 -5.94
C PRO A 73 23.48 -6.72 -5.76
N LEU A 74 22.53 -6.53 -4.84
CA LEU A 74 21.98 -5.22 -4.51
C LEU A 74 22.43 -4.83 -3.09
N ILE A 75 22.90 -3.60 -2.94
CA ILE A 75 23.32 -3.03 -1.66
C ILE A 75 22.47 -1.79 -1.41
N ARG A 76 21.75 -1.80 -0.30
CA ARG A 76 20.81 -0.74 0.10
C ARG A 76 19.90 -0.30 -1.05
N TYR A 77 19.30 -1.28 -1.72
CA TYR A 77 18.35 -1.03 -2.81
C TYR A 77 17.02 -0.48 -2.23
N ARG A 78 16.67 0.72 -2.66
CA ARG A 78 15.40 1.35 -2.29
C ARG A 78 14.28 0.75 -3.14
N THR A 79 13.33 0.08 -2.48
CA THR A 79 12.23 -0.61 -3.17
C THR A 79 11.11 0.35 -3.56
N HIS A 80 11.06 1.51 -2.93
CA HIS A 80 9.96 2.47 -2.93
C HIS A 80 8.68 1.97 -2.24
N ASP A 81 8.64 0.74 -1.75
CA ASP A 81 7.50 0.21 -1.01
C ASP A 81 7.53 0.70 0.45
N LEU A 82 6.37 1.06 0.98
CA LEU A 82 6.21 1.50 2.36
C LEU A 82 5.71 0.37 3.23
N SER A 83 6.40 0.15 4.34
CA SER A 83 5.99 -0.80 5.39
C SER A 83 6.68 -0.43 6.71
N ARG A 84 6.62 -1.32 7.69
CA ARG A 84 7.34 -1.24 8.97
C ARG A 84 7.76 -2.61 9.44
N ILE A 85 8.82 -2.69 10.23
CA ILE A 85 9.16 -3.91 10.96
C ILE A 85 8.17 -4.06 12.12
N ILE A 86 7.58 -5.24 12.24
CA ILE A 86 6.70 -5.58 13.39
C ILE A 86 7.57 -6.15 14.50
N PRO A 87 7.70 -5.47 15.65
CA PRO A 87 8.53 -5.95 16.75
C PRO A 87 7.95 -7.19 17.40
N GLY A 88 8.81 -7.94 18.07
CA GLY A 88 8.44 -9.12 18.86
C GLY A 88 8.26 -10.39 18.03
N THR A 89 7.91 -11.48 18.73
CA THR A 89 7.78 -12.82 18.17
C THR A 89 6.36 -13.07 17.66
N CYS A 90 6.23 -13.94 16.65
CA CYS A 90 4.93 -14.36 16.13
C CYS A 90 4.41 -15.59 16.88
N ALA A 91 3.11 -15.63 17.13
CA ALA A 91 2.43 -16.78 17.74
C ALA A 91 2.53 -18.08 16.90
N CYS A 92 2.83 -17.96 15.59
CA CYS A 92 3.07 -19.13 14.74
C CYS A 92 4.34 -19.92 15.09
N GLY A 93 5.22 -19.38 15.97
CA GLY A 93 6.46 -19.99 16.40
C GLY A 93 7.66 -19.73 15.49
N SER A 94 7.48 -19.06 14.34
CA SER A 94 8.58 -18.66 13.46
C SER A 94 9.51 -17.67 14.17
N LYS A 95 10.82 -17.83 13.94
CA LYS A 95 11.86 -16.92 14.43
C LYS A 95 12.22 -15.84 13.41
N PHE A 96 11.74 -15.96 12.18
CA PHE A 96 11.95 -14.94 11.16
C PHE A 96 11.25 -13.65 11.55
N PRO A 97 11.91 -12.48 11.38
CA PRO A 97 11.30 -11.19 11.61
C PRO A 97 10.15 -10.95 10.64
N ARG A 98 9.33 -9.93 10.92
CA ARG A 98 8.14 -9.63 10.14
C ARG A 98 8.11 -8.17 9.73
N ILE A 99 7.60 -7.95 8.53
CA ILE A 99 7.12 -6.64 8.07
C ILE A 99 5.59 -6.62 8.05
N ASP A 100 5.02 -5.45 8.15
CA ASP A 100 3.59 -5.25 7.96
C ASP A 100 3.21 -5.39 6.47
N ILE A 101 1.93 -5.30 6.15
CA ILE A 101 1.47 -5.22 4.77
C ILE A 101 2.13 -4.04 4.06
N ILE A 102 2.21 -4.10 2.73
CA ILE A 102 2.66 -2.97 1.93
C ILE A 102 1.56 -1.90 1.94
N MET A 103 1.90 -0.72 2.47
CA MET A 103 0.96 0.38 2.70
C MET A 103 0.86 1.34 1.50
N GLY A 104 1.76 1.19 0.53
CA GLY A 104 1.84 2.01 -0.67
C GLY A 104 3.26 2.12 -1.17
N ARG A 105 3.49 3.03 -2.12
CA ARG A 105 4.81 3.29 -2.71
C ARG A 105 5.15 4.78 -2.64
N THR A 106 6.42 5.09 -2.39
CA THR A 106 6.90 6.49 -2.32
C THR A 106 6.89 7.18 -3.69
N ASP A 107 7.08 6.42 -4.77
CA ASP A 107 7.04 6.91 -6.15
C ASP A 107 5.60 7.09 -6.69
N ASP A 108 4.61 6.43 -6.09
CA ASP A 108 3.19 6.62 -6.41
C ASP A 108 2.54 7.72 -5.54
N MET A 109 3.29 8.29 -4.60
CA MET A 109 2.78 9.32 -3.70
C MET A 109 2.41 10.59 -4.44
N MET A 110 1.18 11.01 -4.28
CA MET A 110 0.65 12.25 -4.83
C MET A 110 0.61 13.33 -3.75
N LYS A 111 1.17 14.52 -4.02
CA LYS A 111 1.06 15.65 -3.08
C LYS A 111 -0.05 16.59 -3.54
N ILE A 112 -1.12 16.69 -2.75
CA ILE A 112 -2.31 17.47 -3.09
C ILE A 112 -2.63 18.40 -1.95
N LYS A 113 -2.61 19.71 -2.21
CA LYS A 113 -2.86 20.75 -1.19
C LYS A 113 -2.01 20.57 0.09
N GLY A 114 -0.78 20.09 -0.07
CA GLY A 114 0.12 19.83 1.06
C GLY A 114 -0.07 18.48 1.77
N VAL A 115 -1.06 17.68 1.37
CA VAL A 115 -1.31 16.35 1.92
C VAL A 115 -0.67 15.29 1.02
N ASN A 116 0.04 14.34 1.62
CA ASN A 116 0.54 13.16 0.91
C ASN A 116 -0.58 12.14 0.79
N VAL A 117 -0.88 11.73 -0.43
CA VAL A 117 -1.96 10.80 -0.76
C VAL A 117 -1.39 9.63 -1.56
N PHE A 118 -1.73 8.43 -1.15
CA PHE A 118 -1.37 7.22 -1.87
C PHE A 118 -2.59 6.65 -2.61
N PRO A 119 -2.45 6.16 -3.85
CA PRO A 119 -3.54 5.51 -4.58
C PRO A 119 -4.24 4.41 -3.79
N SER A 120 -3.47 3.61 -3.04
CA SER A 120 -3.99 2.54 -2.19
C SER A 120 -4.99 3.03 -1.12
N GLN A 121 -4.81 4.24 -0.59
CA GLN A 121 -5.76 4.83 0.36
C GLN A 121 -7.11 5.16 -0.31
N ILE A 122 -7.06 5.61 -1.56
CA ILE A 122 -8.29 5.87 -2.35
C ILE A 122 -8.97 4.54 -2.68
N GLU A 123 -8.21 3.54 -3.10
CA GLU A 123 -8.72 2.19 -3.41
C GLU A 123 -9.40 1.55 -2.19
N GLU A 124 -8.79 1.64 -1.00
CA GLU A 124 -9.39 1.17 0.25
C GLU A 124 -10.73 1.83 0.53
N ILE A 125 -10.84 3.16 0.29
CA ILE A 125 -12.09 3.88 0.46
C ILE A 125 -13.12 3.42 -0.57
N LEU A 126 -12.75 3.33 -1.84
CA LEU A 126 -13.65 2.93 -2.91
C LEU A 126 -14.16 1.50 -2.72
N SER A 127 -13.33 0.58 -2.22
CA SER A 127 -13.72 -0.82 -1.96
C SER A 127 -14.82 -0.98 -0.89
N THR A 128 -15.14 0.08 -0.13
CA THR A 128 -16.25 0.06 0.83
C THR A 128 -17.63 0.32 0.21
N PHE A 129 -17.68 0.64 -1.09
CA PHE A 129 -18.91 0.91 -1.82
C PHE A 129 -19.24 -0.26 -2.75
N ASP A 130 -20.31 -0.99 -2.47
CA ASP A 130 -20.75 -2.12 -3.30
C ASP A 130 -21.37 -1.67 -4.64
N GLU A 131 -21.74 -0.38 -4.75
CA GLU A 131 -22.38 0.20 -5.93
C GLU A 131 -21.41 0.56 -7.07
N ILE A 132 -20.09 0.42 -6.87
CA ILE A 132 -19.08 0.70 -7.89
C ILE A 132 -18.29 -0.55 -8.26
N SER A 133 -17.77 -0.57 -9.49
CA SER A 133 -16.84 -1.60 -9.96
C SER A 133 -15.45 -1.40 -9.35
N SER A 134 -14.53 -2.35 -9.63
CA SER A 134 -13.10 -2.19 -9.27
C SER A 134 -12.38 -1.16 -10.15
N GLU A 135 -13.01 -0.71 -11.24
CA GLU A 135 -12.40 0.19 -12.19
C GLU A 135 -12.56 1.66 -11.76
N TYR A 136 -11.45 2.33 -11.56
CA TYR A 136 -11.43 3.74 -11.22
C TYR A 136 -10.24 4.46 -11.87
N GLN A 137 -10.33 5.78 -11.99
CA GLN A 137 -9.25 6.63 -12.46
C GLN A 137 -9.09 7.85 -11.58
N ILE A 138 -7.86 8.12 -11.15
CA ILE A 138 -7.50 9.34 -10.45
C ILE A 138 -6.85 10.30 -11.44
N ARG A 139 -7.35 11.52 -11.53
CA ARG A 139 -6.75 12.64 -12.29
C ARG A 139 -6.39 13.77 -11.36
N ILE A 140 -5.11 14.13 -11.38
CA ILE A 140 -4.63 15.33 -10.71
C ILE A 140 -4.39 16.42 -11.76
N SER A 141 -4.87 17.61 -11.48
CA SER A 141 -4.60 18.80 -12.29
C SER A 141 -4.18 19.95 -11.40
N HIS A 142 -3.17 20.66 -11.85
CA HIS A 142 -2.71 21.90 -11.23
C HIS A 142 -3.10 23.06 -12.12
N LEU A 143 -4.06 23.87 -11.69
CA LEU A 143 -4.56 25.02 -12.45
C LEU A 143 -4.59 26.23 -11.52
N ASP A 144 -4.03 27.36 -11.96
CA ASP A 144 -4.01 28.63 -11.24
C ASP A 144 -3.51 28.49 -9.78
N GLY A 145 -2.45 27.69 -9.59
CA GLY A 145 -1.87 27.46 -8.26
C GLY A 145 -2.72 26.58 -7.33
N LYS A 146 -3.75 25.90 -7.86
CA LYS A 146 -4.62 25.02 -7.10
C LYS A 146 -4.57 23.59 -7.60
N ASP A 147 -4.25 22.67 -6.68
CA ASP A 147 -4.36 21.24 -6.93
C ASP A 147 -5.81 20.81 -6.89
N THR A 148 -6.22 20.07 -7.92
CA THR A 148 -7.55 19.47 -7.99
C THR A 148 -7.41 17.97 -8.27
N MET A 149 -7.98 17.13 -7.42
CA MET A 149 -8.12 15.71 -7.67
C MET A 149 -9.53 15.41 -8.18
N ARG A 150 -9.60 14.67 -9.29
CA ARG A 150 -10.83 14.06 -9.79
C ARG A 150 -10.72 12.56 -9.72
N ILE A 151 -11.74 11.94 -9.17
CA ILE A 151 -11.87 10.48 -9.09
C ILE A 151 -13.04 10.08 -9.98
N TYR A 152 -12.78 9.27 -10.98
CA TYR A 152 -13.81 8.67 -11.85
C TYR A 152 -14.01 7.24 -11.37
N VAL A 153 -15.26 6.84 -11.17
CA VAL A 153 -15.64 5.48 -10.77
C VAL A 153 -16.77 5.00 -11.67
N GLU A 154 -16.77 3.72 -11.97
CA GLU A 154 -17.82 3.08 -12.76
C GLU A 154 -18.87 2.48 -11.83
N SER A 155 -20.17 2.76 -12.09
CA SER A 155 -21.25 2.17 -11.30
C SER A 155 -21.59 0.75 -11.79
N THR A 156 -21.94 -0.13 -10.86
CA THR A 156 -22.36 -1.53 -11.16
C THR A 156 -23.85 -1.69 -11.40
N GLY A 157 -24.65 -0.62 -11.26
CA GLY A 157 -26.10 -0.67 -11.40
C GLY A 157 -26.77 0.69 -11.49
N ASP A 158 -28.09 0.69 -11.39
CA ASP A 158 -28.89 1.92 -11.39
C ASP A 158 -28.84 2.58 -10.01
N VAL A 159 -28.05 3.63 -9.90
CA VAL A 159 -27.76 4.37 -8.66
C VAL A 159 -27.93 5.87 -8.86
N ASP A 160 -28.22 6.60 -7.80
CA ASP A 160 -28.17 8.06 -7.82
C ASP A 160 -26.70 8.52 -7.87
N PHE A 161 -26.23 8.92 -9.05
CA PHE A 161 -24.86 9.37 -9.27
C PHE A 161 -24.48 10.58 -8.42
N ALA A 162 -25.42 11.47 -8.14
CA ALA A 162 -25.15 12.66 -7.34
C ALA A 162 -24.95 12.29 -5.87
N ASP A 163 -25.79 11.42 -5.32
CA ASP A 163 -25.67 10.94 -3.95
C ASP A 163 -24.40 10.10 -3.78
N LEU A 164 -24.13 9.14 -4.67
CA LEU A 164 -22.95 8.29 -4.62
C LEU A 164 -21.65 9.13 -4.70
N SER A 165 -21.59 10.10 -5.63
CA SER A 165 -20.46 11.01 -5.73
C SER A 165 -20.21 11.79 -4.44
N ARG A 166 -21.29 12.27 -3.80
CA ARG A 166 -21.23 13.00 -2.53
C ARG A 166 -20.69 12.10 -1.41
N ARG A 167 -21.22 10.90 -1.25
CA ARG A 167 -20.80 9.93 -0.21
C ARG A 167 -19.33 9.56 -0.35
N ILE A 168 -18.86 9.28 -1.57
CA ILE A 168 -17.44 8.98 -1.83
C ILE A 168 -16.58 10.19 -1.47
N ALA A 169 -16.96 11.41 -1.91
CA ALA A 169 -16.19 12.63 -1.61
C ALA A 169 -16.11 12.92 -0.11
N GLU A 170 -17.19 12.67 0.65
CA GLU A 170 -17.22 12.81 2.11
C GLU A 170 -16.32 11.78 2.81
N GLN A 171 -16.30 10.54 2.36
CA GLN A 171 -15.42 9.49 2.88
C GLN A 171 -13.95 9.83 2.64
N VAL A 172 -13.59 10.27 1.43
CA VAL A 172 -12.23 10.70 1.11
C VAL A 172 -11.84 11.90 1.98
N LYS A 173 -12.73 12.88 2.14
CA LYS A 173 -12.47 14.04 3.02
C LYS A 173 -12.23 13.61 4.47
N SER A 174 -13.03 12.68 4.98
CA SER A 174 -12.93 12.20 6.36
C SER A 174 -11.62 11.47 6.64
N ARG A 175 -11.17 10.63 5.71
CA ARG A 175 -9.98 9.79 5.92
C ARG A 175 -8.66 10.44 5.48
N ILE A 176 -8.70 11.28 4.44
CA ILE A 176 -7.48 11.85 3.82
C ILE A 176 -7.33 13.35 4.09
N GLY A 177 -8.44 14.05 4.41
CA GLY A 177 -8.39 15.45 4.83
C GLY A 177 -8.62 16.48 3.71
N PHE A 178 -8.97 16.06 2.49
CA PHE A 178 -9.38 16.99 1.42
C PHE A 178 -10.58 16.44 0.63
N THR A 179 -11.31 17.33 -0.04
CA THR A 179 -12.49 16.96 -0.83
C THR A 179 -12.12 16.84 -2.31
N PRO A 180 -12.18 15.65 -2.92
CA PRO A 180 -12.01 15.46 -4.35
C PRO A 180 -13.29 15.84 -5.11
N ILE A 181 -13.18 15.96 -6.44
CA ILE A 181 -14.33 15.94 -7.33
C ILE A 181 -14.54 14.49 -7.77
N VAL A 182 -15.65 13.90 -7.40
CA VAL A 182 -16.01 12.53 -7.80
C VAL A 182 -16.97 12.56 -8.96
N LYS A 183 -16.75 11.71 -9.94
CA LYS A 183 -17.63 11.51 -11.11
C LYS A 183 -17.93 10.02 -11.25
N VAL A 184 -19.19 9.67 -11.11
CA VAL A 184 -19.72 8.34 -11.43
C VAL A 184 -20.04 8.30 -12.93
N VAL A 185 -19.64 7.22 -13.60
CA VAL A 185 -19.83 6.98 -15.04
C VAL A 185 -20.49 5.62 -15.27
#